data_94fe6bbd53db07fe5aa24abb59da3d1f
#
_entry.id   94fe6bbd53db07fe5aa24abb59da3d1f
#
_cell.length_a   1.000
_cell.length_b   1.000
_cell.length_c   1.000
_cell.angle_alpha   90.00
_cell.angle_beta   90.00
_cell.angle_gamma   90.00
#
_symmetry.space_group_name_H-M   'P 1'
#
loop_
_entity.id
_entity.type
_entity.pdbx_description
1 polymer ?
#
loop_
_entity_poly.entity_id
_entity_poly.type
_entity_poly.pdbx_seq_one_letter_code
_entity_poly.pdbx_strand_id
1 'polypeptide(L)'
;MREIIRRFERDDEGFTLIELMVVVLIIGILVGIALPTFLGARNRAQDVAAKSSLRTALTTGRIVFSTEGDYSKATIPALQATDNSVSWVDENTTSGDPTTVSRDNASGIFTLAAYSKAGNCYFLYDDPPNETGFGRLTGVAPTACFAASGRPSGGVVTYSASW
;
A
#
# COMPACT_ATOMS: atom_id res chain seq x y z
N MET A 1 12.68 55.81 39.96
CA MET A 1 12.08 55.19 38.79
C MET A 1 13.11 55.10 37.63
N ARG A 2 14.38 54.72 37.90
CA ARG A 2 15.48 54.64 36.94
C ARG A 2 16.37 53.39 37.06
N GLU A 3 15.97 52.37 37.86
CA GLU A 3 16.81 51.19 38.13
C GLU A 3 16.23 49.85 37.60
N ILE A 4 15.12 49.85 36.90
CA ILE A 4 14.46 48.61 36.44
C ILE A 4 14.81 48.27 34.98
N ILE A 5 15.51 49.15 34.27
CA ILE A 5 15.77 48.94 32.81
C ILE A 5 17.12 48.26 32.52
N ARG A 6 17.93 47.93 33.55
CA ARG A 6 19.27 47.33 33.34
C ARG A 6 19.36 45.80 33.43
N ARG A 7 18.25 45.06 33.34
CA ARG A 7 18.26 43.60 33.48
C ARG A 7 17.89 42.80 32.25
N PHE A 8 18.06 43.40 31.06
CA PHE A 8 17.91 42.71 29.77
C PHE A 8 19.13 43.01 28.88
N GLU A 9 20.32 43.02 29.42
CA GLU A 9 21.48 42.66 28.63
C GLU A 9 21.46 41.14 28.53
N ARG A 10 20.77 40.63 27.52
CA ARG A 10 20.96 39.26 27.03
C ARG A 10 22.43 39.21 26.60
N ASP A 11 23.18 38.27 27.17
CA ASP A 11 24.40 37.76 26.54
C ASP A 11 24.01 37.23 25.18
N ASP A 12 24.03 38.05 24.15
CA ASP A 12 23.98 37.66 22.75
C ASP A 12 25.33 37.02 22.41
N GLU A 13 25.62 35.85 23.00
CA GLU A 13 26.71 35.01 22.53
C GLU A 13 26.35 34.51 21.15
N GLY A 14 26.81 35.21 20.12
CA GLY A 14 26.59 34.82 18.73
C GLY A 14 27.26 33.48 18.45
N PHE A 15 26.51 32.57 17.76
CA PHE A 15 27.09 31.32 17.29
C PHE A 15 28.35 31.53 16.46
N THR A 16 29.37 30.73 16.75
CA THR A 16 30.61 30.76 15.95
C THR A 16 30.36 30.05 14.62
N LEU A 17 31.07 30.50 13.55
CA LEU A 17 30.98 29.89 12.24
C LEU A 17 31.37 28.39 12.27
N ILE A 18 32.39 28.06 13.08
CA ILE A 18 32.85 26.66 13.23
C ILE A 18 31.80 25.78 13.91
N GLU A 19 31.06 26.28 14.88
CA GLU A 19 30.02 25.56 15.57
C GLU A 19 28.86 25.19 14.62
N LEU A 20 28.46 26.12 13.73
CA LEU A 20 27.49 25.85 12.67
C LEU A 20 28.04 24.82 11.66
N MET A 21 29.31 24.94 11.25
CA MET A 21 29.92 24.02 10.28
C MET A 21 29.98 22.58 10.82
N VAL A 22 30.32 22.38 12.08
CA VAL A 22 30.37 21.05 12.72
C VAL A 22 28.97 20.44 12.83
N VAL A 23 27.99 21.22 13.18
CA VAL A 23 26.60 20.74 13.28
C VAL A 23 26.09 20.28 11.90
N VAL A 24 26.29 21.07 10.86
CA VAL A 24 25.90 20.70 9.49
C VAL A 24 26.65 19.47 9.00
N LEU A 25 27.93 19.33 9.33
CA LEU A 25 28.73 18.15 9.00
C LEU A 25 28.14 16.89 9.66
N ILE A 26 27.83 16.93 10.95
CA ILE A 26 27.25 15.78 11.67
C ILE A 26 25.88 15.41 11.10
N ILE A 27 25.02 16.40 10.86
CA ILE A 27 23.69 16.17 10.25
C ILE A 27 23.87 15.54 8.86
N GLY A 28 24.80 16.02 8.04
CA GLY A 28 25.07 15.47 6.70
C GLY A 28 25.45 13.99 6.74
N ILE A 29 26.31 13.59 7.67
CA ILE A 29 26.73 12.20 7.86
C ILE A 29 25.55 11.35 8.30
N LEU A 30 24.75 11.79 9.28
CA LEU A 30 23.60 11.06 9.81
C LEU A 30 22.53 10.86 8.72
N VAL A 31 22.19 11.88 7.97
CA VAL A 31 21.23 11.82 6.85
C VAL A 31 21.72 10.88 5.76
N GLY A 32 23.03 10.92 5.44
CA GLY A 32 23.63 10.04 4.43
C GLY A 32 23.45 8.55 4.72
N ILE A 33 23.48 8.16 6.00
CA ILE A 33 23.28 6.77 6.43
C ILE A 33 21.78 6.44 6.60
N ALA A 34 21.00 7.38 7.14
CA ALA A 34 19.60 7.15 7.47
C ALA A 34 18.68 7.07 6.24
N LEU A 35 18.95 7.87 5.19
CA LEU A 35 18.07 7.99 4.04
C LEU A 35 17.87 6.68 3.26
N PRO A 36 18.89 5.90 2.88
CA PRO A 36 18.70 4.63 2.19
C PRO A 36 17.88 3.62 3.00
N THR A 37 18.15 3.55 4.30
CA THR A 37 17.45 2.64 5.22
C THR A 37 15.97 2.99 5.35
N PHE A 38 15.68 4.29 5.46
CA PHE A 38 14.30 4.80 5.54
C PHE A 38 13.49 4.51 4.27
N LEU A 39 14.08 4.71 3.09
CA LEU A 39 13.42 4.40 1.81
C LEU A 39 13.08 2.91 1.69
N GLY A 40 13.99 2.03 2.09
CA GLY A 40 13.73 0.59 2.11
C GLY A 40 12.62 0.19 3.06
N ALA A 41 12.57 0.78 4.26
CA ALA A 41 11.49 0.55 5.23
C ALA A 41 10.13 1.05 4.71
N ARG A 42 10.11 2.23 4.09
CA ARG A 42 8.92 2.80 3.46
C ARG A 42 8.34 1.88 2.38
N ASN A 43 9.19 1.35 1.49
CA ASN A 43 8.76 0.45 0.44
C ASN A 43 8.14 -0.83 0.99
N ARG A 44 8.76 -1.43 2.01
CA ARG A 44 8.19 -2.60 2.70
C ARG A 44 6.84 -2.30 3.35
N ALA A 45 6.67 -1.14 3.95
CA ALA A 45 5.39 -0.72 4.53
C ALA A 45 4.28 -0.60 3.47
N GLN A 46 4.60 -0.08 2.28
CA GLN A 46 3.66 -0.02 1.16
C GLN A 46 3.27 -1.42 0.66
N ASP A 47 4.21 -2.35 0.59
CA ASP A 47 3.94 -3.74 0.21
C ASP A 47 3.04 -4.44 1.23
N VAL A 48 3.30 -4.25 2.51
CA VAL A 48 2.46 -4.80 3.59
C VAL A 48 1.05 -4.22 3.55
N ALA A 49 0.91 -2.92 3.30
CA ALA A 49 -0.39 -2.27 3.18
C ALA A 49 -1.22 -2.85 2.02
N ALA A 50 -0.63 -3.02 0.83
CA ALA A 50 -1.32 -3.62 -0.31
C ALA A 50 -1.77 -5.06 -0.04
N LYS A 51 -0.91 -5.88 0.56
CA LYS A 51 -1.25 -7.25 0.97
C LYS A 51 -2.36 -7.29 2.03
N SER A 52 -2.35 -6.36 2.98
CA SER A 52 -3.39 -6.25 4.00
C SER A 52 -4.74 -5.92 3.38
N SER A 53 -4.78 -4.95 2.46
CA SER A 53 -6.01 -4.59 1.75
C SER A 53 -6.57 -5.75 0.94
N LEU A 54 -5.72 -6.54 0.28
CA LEU A 54 -6.16 -7.73 -0.45
C LEU A 54 -6.75 -8.80 0.48
N ARG A 55 -6.19 -9.01 1.67
CA ARG A 55 -6.75 -9.95 2.65
C ARG A 55 -8.09 -9.49 3.19
N THR A 56 -8.23 -8.21 3.48
CA THR A 56 -9.51 -7.60 3.88
C THR A 56 -10.53 -7.77 2.75
N ALA A 57 -10.15 -7.43 1.52
CA ALA A 57 -10.98 -7.57 0.34
C ALA A 57 -11.43 -9.03 0.10
N LEU A 58 -10.53 -10.00 0.28
CA LEU A 58 -10.89 -11.42 0.20
C LEU A 58 -11.92 -11.79 1.26
N THR A 59 -11.71 -11.36 2.50
CA THR A 59 -12.66 -11.66 3.60
C THR A 59 -14.03 -11.09 3.28
N THR A 60 -14.11 -9.85 2.78
CA THR A 60 -15.34 -9.21 2.35
C THR A 60 -16.02 -9.98 1.21
N GLY A 61 -15.26 -10.39 0.20
CA GLY A 61 -15.78 -11.22 -0.91
C GLY A 61 -16.32 -12.56 -0.43
N ARG A 62 -15.64 -13.23 0.50
CA ARG A 62 -16.09 -14.50 1.09
C ARG A 62 -17.36 -14.35 1.93
N ILE A 63 -17.59 -13.23 2.58
CA ILE A 63 -18.85 -12.93 3.27
C ILE A 63 -19.99 -12.86 2.25
N VAL A 64 -19.80 -12.15 1.14
CA VAL A 64 -20.79 -12.10 0.06
C VAL A 64 -21.02 -13.50 -0.53
N PHE A 65 -19.95 -14.25 -0.82
CA PHE A 65 -20.06 -15.62 -1.33
C PHE A 65 -20.83 -16.54 -0.36
N SER A 66 -20.59 -16.43 0.94
CA SER A 66 -21.27 -17.26 1.94
C SER A 66 -22.78 -16.98 2.04
N THR A 67 -23.20 -15.77 1.70
CA THR A 67 -24.63 -15.34 1.71
C THR A 67 -25.33 -15.65 0.40
N GLU A 68 -24.65 -15.42 -0.72
CA GLU A 68 -25.24 -15.47 -2.07
C GLU A 68 -24.92 -16.77 -2.83
N GLY A 69 -23.92 -17.53 -2.37
CA GLY A 69 -23.48 -18.79 -2.99
C GLY A 69 -22.64 -18.64 -4.26
N ASP A 70 -22.38 -17.41 -4.73
CA ASP A 70 -21.67 -17.14 -5.99
C ASP A 70 -20.93 -15.79 -5.95
N TYR A 71 -19.70 -15.77 -6.44
CA TYR A 71 -18.93 -14.53 -6.62
C TYR A 71 -19.47 -13.59 -7.69
N SER A 72 -20.33 -14.03 -8.61
CA SER A 72 -21.01 -13.12 -9.55
C SER A 72 -21.82 -12.03 -8.84
N LYS A 73 -22.22 -12.27 -7.60
CA LYS A 73 -22.92 -11.32 -6.72
C LYS A 73 -21.99 -10.38 -5.95
N ALA A 74 -20.69 -10.62 -5.97
CA ALA A 74 -19.70 -9.74 -5.34
C ALA A 74 -19.50 -8.45 -6.16
N THR A 75 -20.57 -7.72 -6.38
CA THR A 75 -20.56 -6.41 -7.05
C THR A 75 -19.97 -5.34 -6.13
N ILE A 76 -19.49 -4.23 -6.70
CA ILE A 76 -18.92 -3.13 -5.89
C ILE A 76 -19.92 -2.65 -4.82
N PRO A 77 -21.21 -2.40 -5.13
CA PRO A 77 -22.16 -1.99 -4.09
C PRO A 77 -22.34 -3.04 -2.97
N ALA A 78 -22.36 -4.34 -3.30
CA ALA A 78 -22.47 -5.41 -2.30
C ALA A 78 -21.24 -5.48 -1.40
N LEU A 79 -20.04 -5.35 -1.97
CA LEU A 79 -18.78 -5.33 -1.23
C LEU A 79 -18.69 -4.10 -0.31
N GLN A 80 -19.05 -2.91 -0.82
CA GLN A 80 -19.09 -1.68 -0.02
C GLN A 80 -20.12 -1.71 1.10
N ALA A 81 -21.27 -2.37 0.90
CA ALA A 81 -22.25 -2.56 1.94
C ALA A 81 -21.77 -3.50 3.06
N THR A 82 -20.87 -4.43 2.73
CA THR A 82 -20.30 -5.39 3.68
C THR A 82 -19.12 -4.79 4.43
N ASP A 83 -18.18 -4.14 3.72
CA ASP A 83 -17.01 -3.49 4.29
C ASP A 83 -16.55 -2.34 3.39
N ASN A 84 -16.42 -1.15 3.97
CA ASN A 84 -16.02 0.07 3.29
C ASN A 84 -14.58 0.51 3.65
N SER A 85 -13.77 -0.39 4.22
CA SER A 85 -12.39 -0.10 4.63
C SER A 85 -11.40 -0.04 3.45
N VAL A 86 -11.77 -0.62 2.30
CA VAL A 86 -11.02 -0.54 1.04
C VAL A 86 -11.84 0.18 -0.02
N SER A 87 -11.16 0.90 -0.91
CA SER A 87 -11.78 1.49 -2.10
C SER A 87 -11.86 0.46 -3.21
N TRP A 88 -13.05 0.21 -3.75
CA TRP A 88 -13.28 -0.81 -4.77
C TRP A 88 -13.32 -0.19 -6.17
N VAL A 89 -12.65 -0.84 -7.12
CA VAL A 89 -12.72 -0.50 -8.56
C VAL A 89 -12.94 -1.74 -9.41
N ASP A 90 -13.44 -1.56 -10.62
CA ASP A 90 -13.76 -2.65 -11.54
C ASP A 90 -12.49 -3.35 -12.08
N GLU A 91 -12.71 -4.51 -12.72
CA GLU A 91 -11.67 -5.42 -13.21
C GLU A 91 -10.65 -4.82 -14.17
N ASN A 92 -11.04 -3.80 -14.94
CA ASN A 92 -10.18 -3.09 -15.89
C ASN A 92 -9.73 -1.72 -15.37
N THR A 93 -10.12 -1.35 -14.16
CA THR A 93 -9.70 -0.13 -13.51
C THR A 93 -8.51 -0.39 -12.61
N THR A 94 -7.50 0.45 -12.75
CA THR A 94 -6.24 0.26 -12.04
C THR A 94 -6.37 0.55 -10.55
N SER A 95 -5.72 -0.29 -9.73
CA SER A 95 -5.43 0.02 -8.36
C SER A 95 -4.26 1.01 -8.33
N GLY A 96 -4.54 2.28 -8.01
CA GLY A 96 -3.53 3.35 -8.00
C GLY A 96 -2.72 3.45 -6.71
N ASP A 97 -3.16 2.78 -5.65
CA ASP A 97 -2.57 2.85 -4.31
C ASP A 97 -2.88 1.58 -3.49
N PRO A 98 -2.21 1.37 -2.32
CA PRO A 98 -2.39 0.16 -1.53
C PRO A 98 -3.79 -0.04 -0.93
N THR A 99 -4.62 0.99 -0.86
CA THR A 99 -5.97 0.95 -0.26
C THR A 99 -7.08 0.79 -1.31
N THR A 100 -6.73 0.97 -2.59
CA THR A 100 -7.64 0.77 -3.71
C THR A 100 -7.46 -0.65 -4.25
N VAL A 101 -8.53 -1.43 -4.26
CA VAL A 101 -8.53 -2.83 -4.73
C VAL A 101 -9.36 -2.93 -6.00
N SER A 102 -8.71 -3.35 -7.10
CA SER A 102 -9.38 -3.76 -8.31
C SER A 102 -9.91 -5.18 -8.12
N ARG A 103 -11.16 -5.42 -8.49
CA ARG A 103 -11.83 -6.72 -8.35
C ARG A 103 -12.32 -7.23 -9.69
N ASP A 104 -12.27 -8.55 -9.87
CA ASP A 104 -12.86 -9.27 -10.98
C ASP A 104 -13.57 -10.53 -10.43
N ASN A 105 -14.73 -10.84 -10.99
CA ASN A 105 -15.53 -12.00 -10.59
C ASN A 105 -15.94 -12.86 -11.79
N ALA A 106 -15.11 -12.88 -12.85
CA ALA A 106 -15.38 -13.67 -14.03
C ALA A 106 -15.23 -15.16 -13.75
N SER A 107 -16.14 -15.96 -14.34
CA SER A 107 -16.10 -17.43 -14.29
C SER A 107 -16.20 -18.05 -12.90
N GLY A 108 -16.79 -17.35 -11.92
CA GLY A 108 -16.92 -17.84 -10.55
C GLY A 108 -15.65 -17.70 -9.70
N ILE A 109 -14.57 -17.20 -10.27
CA ILE A 109 -13.31 -16.92 -9.58
C ILE A 109 -13.29 -15.45 -9.15
N PHE A 110 -12.95 -15.21 -7.88
CA PHE A 110 -12.81 -13.86 -7.36
C PHE A 110 -11.35 -13.43 -7.38
N THR A 111 -10.99 -12.59 -8.35
CA THR A 111 -9.63 -12.08 -8.53
C THR A 111 -9.54 -10.64 -8.04
N LEU A 112 -8.48 -10.35 -7.30
CA LEU A 112 -8.20 -9.06 -6.68
C LEU A 112 -6.80 -8.58 -7.04
N ALA A 113 -6.64 -7.27 -7.23
CA ALA A 113 -5.35 -6.63 -7.42
C ALA A 113 -5.21 -5.37 -6.56
N ALA A 114 -4.03 -5.19 -5.97
CA ALA A 114 -3.68 -3.99 -5.22
C ALA A 114 -2.25 -3.53 -5.56
N TYR A 115 -2.09 -2.24 -5.82
CA TYR A 115 -0.82 -1.64 -6.17
C TYR A 115 -0.09 -1.15 -4.92
N SER A 116 1.17 -1.55 -4.80
CA SER A 116 2.10 -0.98 -3.83
C SER A 116 2.87 0.18 -4.46
N LYS A 117 2.90 1.33 -3.80
CA LYS A 117 3.73 2.48 -4.24
C LYS A 117 5.24 2.18 -4.28
N ALA A 118 5.64 0.98 -3.88
CA ALA A 118 7.00 0.45 -4.09
C ALA A 118 7.24 -0.09 -5.51
N GLY A 119 6.24 0.00 -6.41
CA GLY A 119 6.32 -0.50 -7.79
C GLY A 119 5.95 -1.98 -7.95
N ASN A 120 5.21 -2.54 -7.00
CA ASN A 120 4.74 -3.92 -7.05
C ASN A 120 3.21 -3.97 -7.20
N CYS A 121 2.72 -4.89 -8.03
CA CYS A 121 1.31 -5.23 -8.06
C CYS A 121 1.13 -6.61 -7.41
N TYR A 122 0.27 -6.68 -6.41
CA TYR A 122 -0.09 -7.90 -5.72
C TYR A 122 -1.45 -8.37 -6.20
N PHE A 123 -1.56 -9.67 -6.42
CA PHE A 123 -2.77 -10.35 -6.87
C PHE A 123 -3.18 -11.40 -5.86
N LEU A 124 -4.47 -11.60 -5.74
CA LEU A 124 -5.05 -12.68 -4.98
C LEU A 124 -6.25 -13.20 -5.76
N TYR A 125 -6.38 -14.52 -5.89
CA TYR A 125 -7.61 -15.12 -6.37
C TYR A 125 -8.16 -16.12 -5.38
N ASP A 126 -9.46 -16.31 -5.42
CA ASP A 126 -10.19 -17.31 -4.66
C ASP A 126 -11.13 -18.06 -5.60
N ASP A 127 -10.93 -19.37 -5.70
CA ASP A 127 -11.69 -20.27 -6.56
C ASP A 127 -12.34 -21.39 -5.73
N PRO A 128 -13.50 -21.17 -5.12
CA PRO A 128 -14.17 -22.20 -4.35
C PRO A 128 -14.72 -23.33 -5.26
N PRO A 129 -14.57 -24.59 -4.86
CA PRO A 129 -14.02 -25.09 -3.60
C PRO A 129 -12.49 -25.36 -3.65
N ASN A 130 -11.81 -24.94 -4.72
CA ASN A 130 -10.46 -25.41 -5.02
C ASN A 130 -9.39 -24.74 -4.14
N GLU A 131 -8.96 -23.53 -4.50
CA GLU A 131 -7.81 -22.91 -3.84
C GLU A 131 -7.84 -21.37 -3.83
N THR A 132 -7.06 -20.81 -2.92
CA THR A 132 -6.71 -19.39 -2.91
C THR A 132 -5.24 -19.26 -3.34
N GLY A 133 -4.96 -18.43 -4.34
CA GLY A 133 -3.62 -18.20 -4.82
C GLY A 133 -3.16 -16.75 -4.63
N PHE A 134 -1.86 -16.58 -4.44
CA PHE A 134 -1.19 -15.30 -4.20
C PHE A 134 -0.14 -15.04 -5.26
N GLY A 135 -0.21 -13.91 -5.94
CA GLY A 135 0.69 -13.54 -7.02
C GLY A 135 1.29 -12.16 -6.86
N ARG A 136 2.44 -11.93 -7.52
CA ARG A 136 3.11 -10.63 -7.51
C ARG A 136 3.77 -10.35 -8.86
N LEU A 137 3.61 -9.13 -9.34
CA LEU A 137 4.44 -8.54 -10.40
C LEU A 137 5.27 -7.40 -9.80
N THR A 138 6.55 -7.32 -10.17
CA THR A 138 7.50 -6.31 -9.67
C THR A 138 7.88 -5.35 -10.79
N GLY A 139 8.19 -4.11 -10.43
CA GLY A 139 8.64 -3.10 -11.41
C GLY A 139 7.55 -2.69 -12.40
N VAL A 140 6.27 -2.78 -12.01
CA VAL A 140 5.14 -2.42 -12.87
C VAL A 140 4.64 -1.01 -12.60
N ALA A 141 4.15 -0.35 -13.64
CA ALA A 141 3.45 0.93 -13.49
C ALA A 141 2.07 0.71 -12.83
N PRO A 142 1.53 1.71 -12.12
CA PRO A 142 0.17 1.61 -11.55
C PRO A 142 -0.88 1.23 -12.58
N THR A 143 -0.74 1.72 -13.80
CA THR A 143 -1.65 1.47 -14.93
C THR A 143 -1.74 0.00 -15.36
N ALA A 144 -0.81 -0.85 -14.94
CA ALA A 144 -0.81 -2.28 -15.24
C ALA A 144 -1.35 -3.14 -14.08
N CYS A 145 -1.75 -2.52 -12.96
CA CYS A 145 -2.22 -3.22 -11.77
C CYS A 145 -3.75 -3.20 -11.68
N PHE A 146 -4.39 -4.17 -12.29
CA PHE A 146 -5.85 -4.35 -12.27
C PHE A 146 -6.22 -5.83 -12.25
N ALA A 147 -7.38 -6.19 -11.71
CA ALA A 147 -7.75 -7.56 -11.42
C ALA A 147 -7.79 -8.47 -12.66
N ALA A 148 -8.29 -7.98 -13.79
CA ALA A 148 -8.34 -8.77 -15.02
C ALA A 148 -6.96 -9.22 -15.52
N SER A 149 -5.87 -8.48 -15.23
CA SER A 149 -4.50 -8.89 -15.54
C SER A 149 -3.97 -10.02 -14.66
N GLY A 150 -4.61 -10.24 -13.52
CA GLY A 150 -4.27 -11.28 -12.55
C GLY A 150 -5.11 -12.54 -12.64
N ARG A 151 -5.91 -12.73 -13.69
CA ARG A 151 -6.70 -13.98 -13.84
C ARG A 151 -5.79 -15.19 -13.94
N PRO A 152 -6.05 -16.28 -13.17
CA PRO A 152 -5.22 -17.49 -13.23
C PRO A 152 -5.08 -18.09 -14.63
N SER A 153 -6.13 -17.97 -15.44
CA SER A 153 -6.16 -18.43 -16.83
C SER A 153 -5.37 -17.54 -17.82
N GLY A 154 -4.97 -16.33 -17.41
CA GLY A 154 -4.31 -15.34 -18.29
C GLY A 154 -2.80 -15.50 -18.42
N GLY A 155 -2.15 -16.33 -17.61
CA GLY A 155 -0.73 -16.69 -17.73
C GLY A 155 0.30 -15.59 -17.46
N VAL A 156 -0.11 -14.39 -17.04
CA VAL A 156 0.80 -13.25 -16.78
C VAL A 156 1.38 -13.29 -15.38
N VAL A 157 0.64 -13.84 -14.42
CA VAL A 157 1.01 -13.88 -13.00
C VAL A 157 1.25 -15.31 -12.56
N THR A 158 2.39 -15.56 -11.91
CA THR A 158 2.65 -16.85 -11.25
C THR A 158 2.10 -16.80 -9.84
N TYR A 159 1.30 -17.80 -9.49
CA TYR A 159 0.66 -17.92 -8.18
C TYR A 159 1.34 -18.94 -7.29
N SER A 160 1.28 -18.72 -5.99
CA SER A 160 1.76 -19.60 -4.94
C SER A 160 0.73 -19.65 -3.80
N ALA A 161 0.88 -20.61 -2.88
CA ALA A 161 0.00 -20.76 -1.72
C ALA A 161 0.18 -19.65 -0.66
N SER A 162 1.21 -18.82 -0.80
CA SER A 162 1.48 -17.70 0.12
C SER A 162 2.31 -16.60 -0.57
N TRP A 163 2.31 -15.39 0.04
CA TRP A 163 3.19 -14.30 -0.39
C TRP A 163 4.64 -14.56 -0.01
#